data_6c85ce471e5b1a934536ea85e05fea5b
#
_entry.id   6c85ce471e5b1a934536ea85e05fea5b
#
_cell.length_a   1.000
_cell.length_b   1.000
_cell.length_c   1.000
_cell.angle_alpha   90.00
_cell.angle_beta   90.00
_cell.angle_gamma   90.00
#
_symmetry.space_group_name_H-M   'P 1'
#
loop_
_entity.id
_entity.type
_entity.pdbx_description
1 polymer ?
#
loop_
_entity_poly.entity_id
_entity_poly.type
_entity_poly.pdbx_seq_one_letter_code
_entity_poly.pdbx_strand_id
1 'polypeptide(L)'
;MTETNETISRRKQMTTAIIGVGNIGKAVARHLVEGGERVVLAAHDGSKAAALANQLGELASATSVEKAITEADVVLFAVWLDTLKDLIAQHTDLLRGKVVVDPSNPIAQDANGEIARTLPDGQSSGSVVAGLLPAEAHFVKAFGTLGAESLASEANRTPRAVLFYATDDDLAAAAIERLISAAGFDPVKAGGVDAAVRIETSGTLHQFGGLNGKVVDANEASTLMAMAS
;
A
#
# COMPACT_ATOMS: atom_id res chain seq x y z
N MET A 1 2.25 -51.30 -1.56
CA MET A 1 2.70 -50.18 -2.40
C MET A 1 1.55 -49.19 -2.44
N THR A 2 1.57 -48.23 -1.55
CA THR A 2 0.58 -47.17 -1.46
C THR A 2 1.32 -45.87 -1.78
N GLU A 3 1.17 -45.41 -3.02
CA GLU A 3 1.63 -44.07 -3.42
C GLU A 3 0.69 -43.07 -2.79
N THR A 4 1.18 -42.37 -1.77
CA THR A 4 0.53 -41.21 -1.20
C THR A 4 0.73 -40.02 -2.16
N ASN A 5 -0.31 -39.67 -2.86
CA ASN A 5 -0.41 -38.53 -3.76
C ASN A 5 -0.44 -37.25 -2.93
N GLU A 6 0.71 -36.73 -2.56
CA GLU A 6 0.85 -35.38 -1.99
C GLU A 6 0.74 -34.36 -3.14
N THR A 7 -0.46 -34.13 -3.60
CA THR A 7 -0.77 -32.94 -4.39
C THR A 7 -0.91 -31.75 -3.43
N ILE A 8 0.24 -31.24 -2.95
CA ILE A 8 0.29 -29.93 -2.31
C ILE A 8 -0.03 -28.93 -3.42
N SER A 9 -1.28 -28.46 -3.45
CA SER A 9 -1.70 -27.33 -4.24
C SER A 9 -0.76 -26.16 -3.85
N ARG A 10 0.27 -25.90 -4.65
CA ARG A 10 1.05 -24.67 -4.55
C ARG A 10 0.08 -23.54 -4.82
N ARG A 11 -0.47 -22.92 -3.77
CA ARG A 11 -1.15 -21.63 -3.90
C ARG A 11 -0.21 -20.76 -4.72
N LYS A 12 -0.66 -20.32 -5.91
CA LYS A 12 0.10 -19.38 -6.74
C LYS A 12 0.46 -18.21 -5.84
N GLN A 13 1.74 -18.03 -5.57
CA GLN A 13 2.22 -16.90 -4.77
C GLN A 13 1.86 -15.63 -5.54
N MET A 14 1.11 -14.72 -4.90
CA MET A 14 0.74 -13.46 -5.54
C MET A 14 2.00 -12.64 -5.81
N THR A 15 2.03 -11.99 -6.95
CA THR A 15 3.11 -11.05 -7.31
C THR A 15 2.63 -9.63 -7.04
N THR A 16 3.40 -8.86 -6.29
CA THR A 16 3.12 -7.45 -5.99
C THR A 16 4.05 -6.55 -6.78
N ALA A 17 3.48 -5.73 -7.68
CA ALA A 17 4.22 -4.62 -8.29
C ALA A 17 4.23 -3.42 -7.34
N ILE A 18 5.40 -2.80 -7.15
CA ILE A 18 5.55 -1.54 -6.42
C ILE A 18 6.04 -0.50 -7.41
N ILE A 19 5.14 0.44 -7.74
CA ILE A 19 5.41 1.54 -8.66
C ILE A 19 5.84 2.76 -7.85
N GLY A 20 7.10 3.14 -8.00
CA GLY A 20 7.74 4.17 -7.18
C GLY A 20 8.64 3.58 -6.10
N VAL A 21 9.93 3.96 -6.11
CA VAL A 21 10.95 3.51 -5.16
C VAL A 21 11.46 4.67 -4.28
N GLY A 22 10.55 5.58 -3.94
CA GLY A 22 10.77 6.62 -2.93
C GLY A 22 10.78 6.03 -1.50
N ASN A 23 10.68 6.89 -0.48
CA ASN A 23 10.79 6.43 0.92
C ASN A 23 9.74 5.37 1.29
N ILE A 24 8.47 5.58 0.90
CA ILE A 24 7.38 4.62 1.15
C ILE A 24 7.61 3.32 0.36
N GLY A 25 7.84 3.42 -0.96
CA GLY A 25 8.02 2.23 -1.80
C GLY A 25 9.22 1.38 -1.40
N LYS A 26 10.34 2.00 -0.99
CA LYS A 26 11.52 1.29 -0.45
C LYS A 26 11.20 0.56 0.86
N ALA A 27 10.50 1.20 1.78
CA ALA A 27 10.14 0.59 3.06
C ALA A 27 9.22 -0.61 2.85
N VAL A 28 8.13 -0.43 2.07
CA VAL A 28 7.20 -1.52 1.77
C VAL A 28 7.88 -2.67 1.03
N ALA A 29 8.71 -2.38 0.00
CA ALA A 29 9.43 -3.42 -0.75
C ALA A 29 10.33 -4.25 0.16
N ARG A 30 11.10 -3.60 1.04
CA ARG A 30 11.98 -4.29 2.01
C ARG A 30 11.17 -5.19 2.92
N HIS A 31 10.13 -4.68 3.57
CA HIS A 31 9.35 -5.44 4.53
C HIS A 31 8.61 -6.61 3.87
N LEU A 32 8.08 -6.43 2.65
CA LEU A 32 7.44 -7.52 1.93
C LEU A 32 8.44 -8.64 1.57
N VAL A 33 9.64 -8.29 1.11
CA VAL A 33 10.70 -9.27 0.81
C VAL A 33 11.15 -9.99 2.09
N GLU A 34 11.36 -9.28 3.20
CA GLU A 34 11.66 -9.85 4.51
C GLU A 34 10.55 -10.79 5.00
N GLY A 35 9.29 -10.49 4.68
CA GLY A 35 8.12 -11.32 4.92
C GLY A 35 7.91 -12.47 3.93
N GLY A 36 8.84 -12.66 2.97
CA GLY A 36 8.81 -13.76 2.00
C GLY A 36 7.96 -13.51 0.76
N GLU A 37 7.49 -12.28 0.53
CA GLU A 37 6.70 -11.91 -0.64
C GLU A 37 7.57 -11.59 -1.85
N ARG A 38 7.09 -11.96 -3.06
CA ARG A 38 7.71 -11.55 -4.32
C ARG A 38 7.28 -10.15 -4.71
N VAL A 39 8.25 -9.31 -5.06
CA VAL A 39 8.01 -7.95 -5.51
C VAL A 39 8.64 -7.67 -6.87
N VAL A 40 7.92 -6.92 -7.70
CA VAL A 40 8.39 -6.38 -8.97
C VAL A 40 8.43 -4.86 -8.85
N LEU A 41 9.62 -4.28 -8.91
CA LEU A 41 9.82 -2.84 -8.71
C LEU A 41 9.83 -2.12 -10.05
N ALA A 42 9.16 -0.98 -10.11
CA ALA A 42 9.25 -0.08 -11.26
C ALA A 42 9.26 1.39 -10.80
N ALA A 43 9.95 2.22 -11.56
CA ALA A 43 10.03 3.65 -11.32
C ALA A 43 10.27 4.39 -12.65
N HIS A 44 10.04 5.71 -12.65
CA HIS A 44 10.40 6.57 -13.79
C HIS A 44 11.90 6.43 -14.14
N ASP A 45 12.76 6.44 -13.11
CA ASP A 45 14.17 6.08 -13.23
C ASP A 45 14.34 4.58 -12.94
N GLY A 46 14.37 3.77 -14.01
CA GLY A 46 14.50 2.32 -13.91
C GLY A 46 15.81 1.86 -13.23
N SER A 47 16.87 2.69 -13.25
CA SER A 47 18.14 2.36 -12.59
C SER A 47 18.00 2.31 -11.07
N LYS A 48 17.16 3.16 -10.49
CA LYS A 48 16.85 3.15 -9.04
C LYS A 48 16.06 1.91 -8.64
N ALA A 49 15.10 1.49 -9.47
CA ALA A 49 14.34 0.26 -9.23
C ALA A 49 15.25 -0.98 -9.32
N ALA A 50 16.13 -1.05 -10.32
CA ALA A 50 17.11 -2.13 -10.48
C ALA A 50 18.10 -2.19 -9.31
N ALA A 51 18.61 -1.05 -8.87
CA ALA A 51 19.55 -0.99 -7.73
C ALA A 51 18.88 -1.49 -6.44
N LEU A 52 17.61 -1.10 -6.19
CA LEU A 52 16.85 -1.57 -5.03
C LEU A 52 16.56 -3.08 -5.13
N ALA A 53 16.14 -3.58 -6.29
CA ALA A 53 15.90 -5.01 -6.49
C ALA A 53 17.15 -5.84 -6.21
N ASN A 54 18.31 -5.41 -6.70
CA ASN A 54 19.60 -6.07 -6.42
C ASN A 54 19.94 -6.08 -4.92
N GLN A 55 19.61 -5.03 -4.17
CA GLN A 55 19.82 -4.97 -2.72
C GLN A 55 18.89 -5.91 -1.94
N LEU A 56 17.66 -6.11 -2.44
CA LEU A 56 16.64 -6.95 -1.79
C LEU A 56 16.79 -8.44 -2.10
N GLY A 57 17.53 -8.81 -3.15
CA GLY A 57 17.84 -10.21 -3.48
C GLY A 57 16.78 -10.91 -4.32
N GLU A 58 16.73 -12.24 -4.22
CA GLU A 58 16.03 -13.12 -5.19
C GLU A 58 14.50 -12.95 -5.25
N LEU A 59 13.89 -12.43 -4.20
CA LEU A 59 12.44 -12.17 -4.17
C LEU A 59 12.06 -10.84 -4.82
N ALA A 60 13.04 -10.02 -5.19
CA ALA A 60 12.83 -8.74 -5.84
C ALA A 60 13.35 -8.75 -7.28
N SER A 61 12.61 -8.14 -8.18
CA SER A 61 13.03 -7.89 -9.55
C SER A 61 12.65 -6.47 -9.96
N ALA A 62 13.21 -5.96 -11.06
CA ALA A 62 12.87 -4.65 -11.58
C ALA A 62 12.57 -4.73 -13.09
N THR A 63 11.57 -3.93 -13.54
CA THR A 63 11.18 -3.85 -14.93
C THR A 63 10.51 -2.50 -15.24
N SER A 64 9.96 -2.31 -16.44
CA SER A 64 9.17 -1.13 -16.79
C SER A 64 7.85 -1.10 -16.03
N VAL A 65 7.25 0.08 -15.87
CA VAL A 65 5.95 0.27 -15.20
C VAL A 65 4.87 -0.59 -15.85
N GLU A 66 4.74 -0.54 -17.17
CA GLU A 66 3.76 -1.30 -17.94
C GLU A 66 3.89 -2.82 -17.69
N LYS A 67 5.13 -3.33 -17.77
CA LYS A 67 5.39 -4.76 -17.57
C LYS A 67 5.15 -5.17 -16.12
N ALA A 68 5.53 -4.34 -15.15
CA ALA A 68 5.26 -4.60 -13.73
C ALA A 68 3.75 -4.71 -13.46
N ILE A 69 2.94 -3.76 -13.98
CA ILE A 69 1.48 -3.80 -13.86
C ILE A 69 0.92 -5.07 -14.53
N THR A 70 1.39 -5.39 -15.73
CA THR A 70 0.91 -6.55 -16.48
C THR A 70 1.11 -7.88 -15.74
N GLU A 71 2.29 -8.07 -15.15
CA GLU A 71 2.70 -9.32 -14.50
C GLU A 71 2.16 -9.48 -13.06
N ALA A 72 1.75 -8.39 -12.42
CA ALA A 72 1.33 -8.39 -11.02
C ALA A 72 -0.13 -8.81 -10.82
N ASP A 73 -0.42 -9.42 -9.68
CA ASP A 73 -1.76 -9.62 -9.14
C ASP A 73 -2.20 -8.39 -8.30
N VAL A 74 -1.24 -7.76 -7.62
CA VAL A 74 -1.42 -6.54 -6.80
C VAL A 74 -0.50 -5.43 -7.30
N VAL A 75 -1.02 -4.22 -7.48
CA VAL A 75 -0.26 -3.03 -7.90
C VAL A 75 -0.33 -1.97 -6.81
N LEU A 76 0.81 -1.69 -6.19
CA LEU A 76 0.96 -0.65 -5.16
C LEU A 76 1.64 0.58 -5.79
N PHE A 77 0.95 1.72 -5.79
CA PHE A 77 1.44 2.97 -6.37
C PHE A 77 2.08 3.88 -5.31
N ALA A 78 3.33 3.65 -4.96
CA ALA A 78 4.09 4.45 -3.99
C ALA A 78 4.61 5.77 -4.59
N VAL A 79 3.71 6.57 -5.14
CA VAL A 79 3.95 7.85 -5.81
C VAL A 79 3.02 8.94 -5.29
N TRP A 80 3.28 10.21 -5.61
CA TRP A 80 2.38 11.31 -5.30
C TRP A 80 1.04 11.17 -6.03
N LEU A 81 -0.03 11.72 -5.44
CA LEU A 81 -1.40 11.61 -5.94
C LEU A 81 -1.55 12.01 -7.42
N ASP A 82 -0.95 13.10 -7.86
CA ASP A 82 -1.05 13.54 -9.25
C ASP A 82 -0.35 12.56 -10.22
N THR A 83 0.83 12.07 -9.85
CA THR A 83 1.52 11.02 -10.62
C THR A 83 0.69 9.73 -10.65
N LEU A 84 0.02 9.37 -9.55
CA LEU A 84 -0.86 8.21 -9.50
C LEU A 84 -2.04 8.35 -10.47
N LYS A 85 -2.70 9.51 -10.50
CA LYS A 85 -3.79 9.80 -11.45
C LYS A 85 -3.33 9.64 -12.91
N ASP A 86 -2.15 10.18 -13.24
CA ASP A 86 -1.57 10.06 -14.59
C ASP A 86 -1.28 8.60 -14.95
N LEU A 87 -0.71 7.82 -14.02
CA LEU A 87 -0.42 6.40 -14.24
C LEU A 87 -1.69 5.56 -14.41
N ILE A 88 -2.74 5.83 -13.64
CA ILE A 88 -4.05 5.18 -13.82
C ILE A 88 -4.59 5.49 -15.21
N ALA A 89 -4.59 6.76 -15.63
CA ALA A 89 -5.08 7.15 -16.95
C ALA A 89 -4.30 6.48 -18.11
N GLN A 90 -2.96 6.35 -17.95
CA GLN A 90 -2.10 5.72 -18.97
C GLN A 90 -2.27 4.19 -19.03
N HIS A 91 -2.63 3.53 -17.93
CA HIS A 91 -2.61 2.08 -17.80
C HIS A 91 -3.97 1.48 -17.38
N THR A 92 -5.07 2.19 -17.59
CA THR A 92 -6.43 1.81 -17.14
C THR A 92 -6.78 0.36 -17.48
N ASP A 93 -6.55 -0.06 -18.73
CA ASP A 93 -6.92 -1.41 -19.17
C ASP A 93 -6.07 -2.52 -18.50
N LEU A 94 -4.83 -2.21 -18.13
CA LEU A 94 -3.94 -3.15 -17.44
C LEU A 94 -4.32 -3.34 -15.97
N LEU A 95 -5.12 -2.43 -15.39
CA LEU A 95 -5.56 -2.49 -14.00
C LEU A 95 -6.83 -3.33 -13.79
N ARG A 96 -7.51 -3.75 -14.87
CA ARG A 96 -8.71 -4.60 -14.77
C ARG A 96 -8.40 -5.92 -14.08
N GLY A 97 -9.21 -6.28 -13.09
CA GLY A 97 -9.07 -7.51 -12.30
C GLY A 97 -7.86 -7.55 -11.36
N LYS A 98 -7.17 -6.41 -11.14
CA LYS A 98 -6.05 -6.32 -10.23
C LYS A 98 -6.44 -5.66 -8.92
N VAL A 99 -5.77 -6.02 -7.84
CA VAL A 99 -5.85 -5.26 -6.59
C VAL A 99 -4.96 -4.04 -6.73
N VAL A 100 -5.55 -2.85 -6.55
CA VAL A 100 -4.86 -1.56 -6.62
C VAL A 100 -4.74 -0.97 -5.22
N VAL A 101 -3.50 -0.83 -4.75
CA VAL A 101 -3.17 -0.28 -3.43
C VAL A 101 -2.71 1.16 -3.58
N ASP A 102 -3.38 2.08 -2.88
CA ASP A 102 -3.06 3.50 -2.85
C ASP A 102 -2.51 3.92 -1.47
N PRO A 103 -1.20 4.14 -1.33
CA PRO A 103 -0.59 4.73 -0.13
C PRO A 103 -0.52 6.26 -0.18
N SER A 104 -1.00 6.92 -1.24
CA SER A 104 -0.86 8.35 -1.40
C SER A 104 -1.64 9.12 -0.34
N ASN A 105 -1.25 10.35 -0.09
CA ASN A 105 -1.98 11.32 0.72
C ASN A 105 -2.32 12.53 -0.15
N PRO A 106 -3.39 13.29 0.15
CA PRO A 106 -3.76 14.48 -0.61
C PRO A 106 -2.85 15.67 -0.26
N ILE A 107 -1.55 15.49 -0.43
CA ILE A 107 -0.52 16.49 -0.13
C ILE A 107 0.49 16.58 -1.29
N ALA A 108 1.08 17.75 -1.46
CA ALA A 108 2.24 17.95 -2.30
C ALA A 108 3.29 18.77 -1.54
N GLN A 109 4.53 18.63 -1.96
CA GLN A 109 5.64 19.43 -1.46
C GLN A 109 5.93 20.55 -2.47
N ASP A 110 6.01 21.79 -2.00
CA ASP A 110 6.37 22.92 -2.84
C ASP A 110 7.89 23.01 -3.08
N ALA A 111 8.32 24.02 -3.84
CA ALA A 111 9.73 24.24 -4.15
C ALA A 111 10.60 24.55 -2.93
N ASN A 112 10.02 24.98 -1.80
CA ASN A 112 10.71 25.27 -0.55
C ASN A 112 10.74 24.07 0.40
N GLY A 113 10.07 22.96 0.02
CA GLY A 113 9.95 21.78 0.85
C GLY A 113 8.75 21.79 1.80
N GLU A 114 7.88 22.81 1.74
CA GLU A 114 6.67 22.87 2.54
C GLU A 114 5.60 21.92 2.01
N ILE A 115 4.92 21.24 2.94
CA ILE A 115 3.86 20.27 2.60
C ILE A 115 2.50 20.96 2.73
N ALA A 116 1.74 20.97 1.64
CA ALA A 116 0.40 21.52 1.58
C ALA A 116 -0.62 20.47 1.11
N ARG A 117 -1.87 20.59 1.61
CA ARG A 117 -2.97 19.77 1.15
C ARG A 117 -3.38 20.16 -0.28
N THR A 118 -3.62 19.18 -1.13
CA THR A 118 -3.94 19.36 -2.57
C THR A 118 -5.42 19.15 -2.92
N LEU A 119 -6.21 18.61 -2.00
CA LEU A 119 -7.65 18.40 -2.19
C LEU A 119 -8.46 19.27 -1.22
N PRO A 120 -9.71 19.64 -1.56
CA PRO A 120 -10.63 20.30 -0.65
C PRO A 120 -10.85 19.54 0.65
N ASP A 121 -11.23 20.23 1.71
CA ASP A 121 -11.54 19.62 2.99
C ASP A 121 -12.67 18.58 2.83
N GLY A 122 -12.52 17.45 3.50
CA GLY A 122 -13.47 16.34 3.44
C GLY A 122 -13.35 15.42 2.22
N GLN A 123 -12.58 15.82 1.18
CA GLN A 123 -12.29 14.94 0.05
C GLN A 123 -11.03 14.12 0.31
N SER A 124 -11.09 12.80 0.11
CA SER A 124 -9.93 11.91 0.28
C SER A 124 -9.25 11.60 -1.06
N SER A 125 -7.94 11.37 -1.04
CA SER A 125 -7.23 10.81 -2.21
C SER A 125 -7.78 9.42 -2.55
N GLY A 126 -8.15 8.61 -1.54
CA GLY A 126 -8.73 7.30 -1.75
C GLY A 126 -10.04 7.33 -2.55
N SER A 127 -10.98 8.26 -2.23
CA SER A 127 -12.21 8.40 -3.01
C SER A 127 -11.94 8.87 -4.44
N VAL A 128 -10.98 9.79 -4.63
CA VAL A 128 -10.56 10.24 -5.97
C VAL A 128 -9.98 9.10 -6.79
N VAL A 129 -9.04 8.35 -6.22
CA VAL A 129 -8.37 7.23 -6.90
C VAL A 129 -9.36 6.12 -7.23
N ALA A 130 -10.21 5.72 -6.28
CA ALA A 130 -11.24 4.70 -6.51
C ALA A 130 -12.17 5.07 -7.68
N GLY A 131 -12.54 6.36 -7.80
CA GLY A 131 -13.39 6.85 -8.90
C GLY A 131 -12.71 6.90 -10.27
N LEU A 132 -11.38 6.82 -10.34
CA LEU A 132 -10.60 6.80 -11.60
C LEU A 132 -10.33 5.38 -12.12
N LEU A 133 -10.46 4.37 -11.28
CA LEU A 133 -10.17 2.98 -11.63
C LEU A 133 -11.28 2.37 -12.50
N PRO A 134 -10.93 1.41 -13.39
CA PRO A 134 -11.95 0.63 -14.08
C PRO A 134 -12.78 -0.19 -13.09
N ALA A 135 -14.05 -0.44 -13.41
CA ALA A 135 -15.00 -1.11 -12.51
C ALA A 135 -14.56 -2.51 -12.05
N GLU A 136 -13.71 -3.16 -12.83
CA GLU A 136 -13.17 -4.49 -12.51
C GLU A 136 -11.92 -4.45 -11.64
N ALA A 137 -11.39 -3.27 -11.29
CA ALA A 137 -10.26 -3.15 -10.38
C ALA A 137 -10.73 -3.22 -8.93
N HIS A 138 -9.94 -3.88 -8.08
CA HIS A 138 -10.20 -4.06 -6.64
C HIS A 138 -9.41 -3.04 -5.85
N PHE A 139 -10.03 -1.95 -5.43
CA PHE A 139 -9.34 -0.83 -4.78
C PHE A 139 -9.17 -1.02 -3.28
N VAL A 140 -8.01 -0.62 -2.74
CA VAL A 140 -7.77 -0.45 -1.30
C VAL A 140 -6.83 0.70 -1.01
N LYS A 141 -7.19 1.52 -0.02
CA LYS A 141 -6.36 2.55 0.60
C LYS A 141 -5.56 1.94 1.73
N ALA A 142 -4.22 1.93 1.65
CA ALA A 142 -3.36 1.36 2.68
C ALA A 142 -1.91 1.86 2.59
N PHE A 143 -1.07 1.57 3.61
CA PHE A 143 0.34 1.95 3.71
C PHE A 143 0.63 3.47 3.77
N GLY A 144 -0.39 4.31 3.86
CA GLY A 144 -0.26 5.76 3.91
C GLY A 144 -0.52 6.37 5.30
N THR A 145 -0.82 5.57 6.33
CA THR A 145 -1.21 6.06 7.67
C THR A 145 -0.04 6.43 8.57
N LEU A 146 1.14 5.88 8.31
CA LEU A 146 2.39 6.20 9.00
C LEU A 146 3.27 7.09 8.14
N GLY A 147 4.04 7.96 8.78
CA GLY A 147 5.14 8.65 8.13
C GLY A 147 6.20 7.66 7.64
N ALA A 148 6.95 8.05 6.61
CA ALA A 148 7.91 7.17 5.96
C ALA A 148 8.97 6.59 6.91
N GLU A 149 9.41 7.37 7.91
CA GLU A 149 10.37 6.94 8.91
C GLU A 149 9.77 5.86 9.82
N SER A 150 8.56 6.09 10.36
CA SER A 150 7.87 5.11 11.19
C SER A 150 7.51 3.86 10.39
N LEU A 151 7.06 3.99 9.14
CA LEU A 151 6.82 2.83 8.28
C LEU A 151 8.09 2.00 8.09
N ALA A 152 9.26 2.63 7.99
CA ALA A 152 10.52 1.93 7.80
C ALA A 152 11.08 1.28 9.08
N SER A 153 10.79 1.83 10.27
CA SER A 153 11.40 1.42 11.54
C SER A 153 10.52 0.59 12.46
N GLU A 154 9.18 0.69 12.33
CA GLU A 154 8.25 0.09 13.31
C GLU A 154 7.75 -1.31 12.93
N ALA A 155 8.22 -1.86 11.81
CA ALA A 155 7.89 -3.23 11.42
C ALA A 155 8.44 -4.24 12.44
N ASN A 156 7.66 -5.29 12.71
CA ASN A 156 8.01 -6.40 13.61
C ASN A 156 8.29 -6.00 15.07
N ARG A 157 7.96 -4.79 15.51
CA ARG A 157 8.05 -4.42 16.93
C ARG A 157 7.09 -5.27 17.78
N THR A 158 7.27 -5.26 19.10
CA THR A 158 6.38 -5.94 20.05
C THR A 158 5.86 -4.94 21.08
N PRO A 159 4.51 -4.75 21.24
CA PRO A 159 3.46 -5.27 20.35
C PRO A 159 3.58 -4.70 18.93
N ARG A 160 3.03 -5.42 17.93
CA ARG A 160 3.08 -4.96 16.53
C ARG A 160 2.36 -3.63 16.34
N ALA A 161 2.92 -2.80 15.50
CA ALA A 161 2.26 -1.58 15.06
C ALA A 161 1.11 -1.90 14.10
N VAL A 162 0.06 -1.08 14.14
CA VAL A 162 -1.09 -1.20 13.24
C VAL A 162 -0.85 -0.39 11.97
N LEU A 163 -1.27 -0.95 10.83
CA LEU A 163 -1.55 -0.22 9.61
C LEU A 163 -3.05 -0.29 9.32
N PHE A 164 -3.68 0.89 9.32
CA PHE A 164 -5.09 0.99 8.94
C PHE A 164 -5.24 0.91 7.42
N TYR A 165 -6.34 0.30 6.96
CA TYR A 165 -6.73 0.26 5.56
C TYR A 165 -8.23 0.51 5.39
N ALA A 166 -8.64 0.92 4.17
CA ALA A 166 -10.03 1.19 3.84
C ALA A 166 -10.37 0.64 2.46
N THR A 167 -11.43 -0.16 2.38
CA THR A 167 -11.95 -0.75 1.14
C THR A 167 -13.36 -1.29 1.31
N ASP A 168 -14.16 -1.27 0.26
CA ASP A 168 -15.46 -1.94 0.14
C ASP A 168 -15.35 -3.31 -0.52
N ASP A 169 -14.15 -3.70 -0.98
CA ASP A 169 -13.91 -4.91 -1.77
C ASP A 169 -13.25 -6.01 -0.92
N ASP A 170 -13.86 -7.19 -0.84
CA ASP A 170 -13.39 -8.30 -0.03
C ASP A 170 -12.10 -8.94 -0.58
N LEU A 171 -11.90 -8.94 -1.91
CA LEU A 171 -10.66 -9.44 -2.51
C LEU A 171 -9.49 -8.51 -2.19
N ALA A 172 -9.72 -7.19 -2.30
CA ALA A 172 -8.73 -6.20 -1.90
C ALA A 172 -8.43 -6.26 -0.40
N ALA A 173 -9.46 -6.47 0.46
CA ALA A 173 -9.28 -6.63 1.90
C ALA A 173 -8.38 -7.83 2.22
N ALA A 174 -8.69 -9.02 1.67
CA ALA A 174 -7.90 -10.22 1.91
C ALA A 174 -6.44 -10.08 1.42
N ALA A 175 -6.24 -9.44 0.27
CA ALA A 175 -4.91 -9.21 -0.26
C ALA A 175 -4.09 -8.25 0.61
N ILE A 176 -4.70 -7.14 1.04
CA ILE A 176 -3.98 -6.12 1.82
C ILE A 176 -3.68 -6.58 3.24
N GLU A 177 -4.57 -7.31 3.89
CA GLU A 177 -4.34 -7.89 5.21
C GLU A 177 -3.13 -8.83 5.21
N ARG A 178 -3.01 -9.66 4.17
CA ARG A 178 -1.86 -10.52 3.97
C ARG A 178 -0.58 -9.70 3.80
N LEU A 179 -0.59 -8.66 2.95
CA LEU A 179 0.59 -7.84 2.67
C LEU A 179 1.02 -7.02 3.89
N ILE A 180 0.07 -6.44 4.64
CA ILE A 180 0.36 -5.72 5.88
C ILE A 180 0.97 -6.68 6.92
N SER A 181 0.42 -7.89 7.06
CA SER A 181 0.94 -8.90 7.99
C SER A 181 2.34 -9.37 7.58
N ALA A 182 2.59 -9.60 6.29
CA ALA A 182 3.90 -9.95 5.75
C ALA A 182 4.92 -8.81 5.96
N ALA A 183 4.46 -7.55 5.86
CA ALA A 183 5.30 -6.39 6.14
C ALA A 183 5.60 -6.17 7.63
N GLY A 184 5.12 -7.05 8.52
CA GLY A 184 5.42 -7.00 9.97
C GLY A 184 4.51 -6.09 10.80
N PHE A 185 3.33 -5.73 10.27
CA PHE A 185 2.33 -4.91 10.94
C PHE A 185 1.04 -5.69 11.17
N ASP A 186 0.16 -5.18 12.04
CA ASP A 186 -1.19 -5.69 12.23
C ASP A 186 -2.18 -4.91 11.35
N PRO A 187 -2.96 -5.56 10.47
CA PRO A 187 -3.95 -4.88 9.63
C PRO A 187 -5.21 -4.54 10.44
N VAL A 188 -5.71 -3.31 10.32
CA VAL A 188 -6.98 -2.88 10.92
C VAL A 188 -7.83 -2.16 9.87
N LYS A 189 -9.01 -2.71 9.58
CA LYS A 189 -9.97 -2.09 8.65
C LYS A 189 -10.61 -0.85 9.28
N ALA A 190 -10.40 0.32 8.67
CA ALA A 190 -10.97 1.58 9.13
C ALA A 190 -12.43 1.78 8.65
N GLY A 191 -12.82 1.05 7.60
CA GLY A 191 -14.13 1.13 6.96
C GLY A 191 -14.07 0.91 5.45
N GLY A 192 -15.10 1.36 4.73
CA GLY A 192 -15.14 1.40 3.27
C GLY A 192 -14.25 2.52 2.70
N VAL A 193 -14.35 2.77 1.39
CA VAL A 193 -13.59 3.84 0.70
C VAL A 193 -13.89 5.22 1.28
N ASP A 194 -15.09 5.44 1.79
CA ASP A 194 -15.51 6.66 2.48
C ASP A 194 -14.70 6.94 3.75
N ALA A 195 -14.21 5.89 4.42
CA ALA A 195 -13.35 6.01 5.59
C ALA A 195 -11.88 6.37 5.24
N ALA A 196 -11.50 6.43 3.96
CA ALA A 196 -10.15 6.80 3.56
C ALA A 196 -9.68 8.14 4.14
N VAL A 197 -10.58 9.12 4.24
CA VAL A 197 -10.30 10.44 4.85
C VAL A 197 -9.79 10.34 6.29
N ARG A 198 -10.17 9.29 7.04
CA ARG A 198 -9.73 9.08 8.43
C ARG A 198 -8.28 8.60 8.53
N ILE A 199 -7.81 7.89 7.51
CA ILE A 199 -6.48 7.27 7.46
C ILE A 199 -5.46 8.04 6.60
N GLU A 200 -5.86 9.16 6.03
CA GLU A 200 -5.00 10.08 5.29
C GLU A 200 -4.46 11.20 6.18
N THR A 201 -3.48 11.96 5.69
CA THR A 201 -2.88 13.11 6.41
C THR A 201 -3.96 14.03 6.98
N SER A 202 -3.83 14.38 8.24
CA SER A 202 -4.80 15.11 9.07
C SER A 202 -6.04 14.32 9.49
N GLY A 203 -6.22 13.08 9.02
CA GLY A 203 -7.32 12.20 9.45
C GLY A 203 -7.16 11.70 10.89
N THR A 204 -8.26 11.26 11.49
CA THR A 204 -8.32 10.85 12.91
C THR A 204 -7.47 9.63 13.24
N LEU A 205 -7.16 8.78 12.25
CA LEU A 205 -6.36 7.56 12.39
C LEU A 205 -4.98 7.67 11.72
N HIS A 206 -4.59 8.86 11.27
CA HIS A 206 -3.28 9.11 10.68
C HIS A 206 -2.28 9.55 11.74
N GLN A 207 -1.02 9.10 11.64
CA GLN A 207 0.04 9.39 12.60
C GLN A 207 0.19 10.89 12.88
N PHE A 208 0.24 11.72 11.84
CA PHE A 208 0.38 13.20 11.96
C PHE A 208 -0.97 13.92 11.94
N GLY A 209 -2.07 13.21 12.15
CA GLY A 209 -3.40 13.75 12.37
C GLY A 209 -3.85 13.47 13.80
N GLY A 210 -4.97 12.76 13.95
CA GLY A 210 -5.55 12.47 15.26
C GLY A 210 -4.70 11.61 16.19
N LEU A 211 -3.69 10.90 15.67
CA LEU A 211 -2.77 10.12 16.51
C LEU A 211 -1.63 10.95 17.10
N ASN A 212 -1.49 12.23 16.76
CA ASN A 212 -0.52 13.18 17.34
C ASN A 212 0.92 12.63 17.39
N GLY A 213 1.40 12.06 16.31
CA GLY A 213 2.73 11.48 16.17
C GLY A 213 2.88 10.04 16.65
N LYS A 214 1.86 9.46 17.29
CA LYS A 214 1.93 8.11 17.83
C LYS A 214 1.83 7.04 16.75
N VAL A 215 2.51 5.92 17.01
CA VAL A 215 2.32 4.65 16.31
C VAL A 215 1.61 3.71 17.28
N VAL A 216 0.39 3.30 16.95
CA VAL A 216 -0.50 2.54 17.83
C VAL A 216 -0.40 1.03 17.61
N ASP A 217 -0.72 0.25 18.64
CA ASP A 217 -0.92 -1.20 18.55
C ASP A 217 -2.41 -1.58 18.38
N ALA A 218 -2.71 -2.87 18.31
CA ALA A 218 -4.06 -3.38 18.09
C ALA A 218 -5.04 -3.01 19.22
N ASN A 219 -4.59 -2.94 20.46
CA ASN A 219 -5.45 -2.58 21.61
C ASN A 219 -5.82 -1.09 21.56
N GLU A 220 -4.83 -0.22 21.30
CA GLU A 220 -5.03 1.20 21.11
C GLU A 220 -5.93 1.49 19.89
N ALA A 221 -5.69 0.78 18.77
CA ALA A 221 -6.51 0.89 17.57
C ALA A 221 -7.97 0.50 17.82
N SER A 222 -8.22 -0.59 18.55
CA SER A 222 -9.58 -1.03 18.92
C SER A 222 -10.31 0.05 19.70
N THR A 223 -9.64 0.70 20.66
CA THR A 223 -10.21 1.80 21.44
C THR A 223 -10.56 3.00 20.57
N LEU A 224 -9.66 3.38 19.64
CA LEU A 224 -9.88 4.48 18.70
C LEU A 224 -11.05 4.20 17.75
N MET A 225 -11.17 2.97 17.27
CA MET A 225 -12.29 2.57 16.40
C MET A 225 -13.63 2.62 17.10
N ALA A 226 -13.71 2.21 18.38
CA ALA A 226 -14.93 2.26 19.18
C ALA A 226 -15.39 3.69 19.49
N MET A 227 -14.47 4.66 19.64
CA MET A 227 -14.79 6.07 19.91
C MET A 227 -15.31 6.82 18.65
N ALA A 228 -15.12 6.25 17.47
CA ALA A 228 -15.43 6.87 16.21
C ALA A 228 -16.72 6.30 15.55
N SER A 229 -17.39 5.38 16.23
CA SER A 229 -18.69 4.79 15.88
C SER A 229 -19.82 5.57 16.50
#